data_1747eb513ed0af8c4aa1f18beee77091
#
_entry.id   1747eb513ed0af8c4aa1f18beee77091
#
_cell.length_a   1.000
_cell.length_b   1.000
_cell.length_c   1.000
_cell.angle_alpha   90.00
_cell.angle_beta   90.00
_cell.angle_gamma   90.00
#
_symmetry.space_group_name_H-M   'P 1'
#
loop_
_entity.id
_entity.type
_entity.pdbx_description
1 polymer ?
#
loop_
_entity_poly.entity_id
_entity_poly.type
_entity_poly.pdbx_seq_one_letter_code
_entity_poly.pdbx_strand_id
1 'polypeptide(L)'
;MLPIATKSGQCTSFLDALFTATSAVCVTGLVVNDTATYWSLFGQGVILLLIQIGGMGIITIAIAIAVVSGRKIGLMQRSTMQEAISAPTVGGIVRRTQFIIRTTILIEIIGAVLLAPVFCRDFGFWKGIWYSLFHSISAFCNAGFDLIGIRTPFSSLTSYSVQPIVNLVIMMLIIAGGIGFLTWEDIKNHKWHFKKYRMQSKVIFMVTGILIFLPALYFFYFEFSNVPLTERVWVSLFQSVTPRTAGFNTADLTLLSEVGQMLIIMLMLIGGSPGSTAGGMKLSLIHISEPTRPY
;
A
#
# COMPACT_ATOMS: atom_id res chain seq x y z
N MET A 1 -13.06 17.25 11.49
CA MET A 1 -13.70 18.50 11.94
C MET A 1 -13.54 18.75 13.45
N LEU A 2 -13.26 17.74 14.27
CA LEU A 2 -13.07 17.95 15.71
C LEU A 2 -11.80 18.79 15.97
N PRO A 3 -11.83 19.80 16.85
CA PRO A 3 -10.66 20.61 17.17
C PRO A 3 -9.47 19.80 17.69
N ILE A 4 -9.74 18.71 18.39
CA ILE A 4 -8.72 17.78 18.91
C ILE A 4 -7.93 17.07 17.79
N ALA A 5 -8.46 17.03 16.57
CA ALA A 5 -7.80 16.35 15.45
C ALA A 5 -6.69 17.20 14.82
N THR A 6 -6.66 18.50 15.04
CA THR A 6 -5.63 19.42 14.53
C THR A 6 -4.63 19.80 15.62
N LYS A 7 -3.39 20.10 15.24
CA LYS A 7 -2.38 20.60 16.19
C LYS A 7 -2.67 22.02 16.69
N SER A 8 -3.33 22.84 15.85
CA SER A 8 -3.71 24.21 16.20
C SER A 8 -4.92 24.29 17.12
N GLY A 9 -5.66 23.17 17.34
CA GLY A 9 -6.92 23.18 18.09
C GLY A 9 -8.08 23.86 17.37
N GLN A 10 -7.91 24.25 16.10
CA GLN A 10 -8.96 24.84 15.29
C GLN A 10 -9.74 23.80 14.51
N CYS A 11 -11.02 24.06 14.24
CA CYS A 11 -11.82 23.18 13.38
C CYS A 11 -11.32 23.24 11.94
N THR A 12 -11.05 22.09 11.35
CA THR A 12 -10.77 21.94 9.91
C THR A 12 -12.05 22.22 9.11
N SER A 13 -11.91 22.81 7.91
CA SER A 13 -13.03 22.98 6.99
C SER A 13 -13.67 21.62 6.68
N PHE A 14 -14.98 21.62 6.41
CA PHE A 14 -15.69 20.37 6.06
C PHE A 14 -15.10 19.72 4.80
N LEU A 15 -14.77 20.52 3.79
CA LEU A 15 -14.22 20.04 2.52
C LEU A 15 -12.85 19.40 2.71
N ASP A 16 -11.94 20.01 3.49
CA ASP A 16 -10.60 19.44 3.74
C ASP A 16 -10.68 18.16 4.56
N ALA A 17 -11.57 18.12 5.56
CA ALA A 17 -11.79 16.92 6.37
C ALA A 17 -12.40 15.79 5.53
N LEU A 18 -13.38 16.10 4.67
CA LEU A 18 -13.99 15.13 3.76
C LEU A 18 -13.00 14.62 2.74
N PHE A 19 -12.22 15.52 2.12
CA PHE A 19 -11.18 15.14 1.17
C PHE A 19 -10.15 14.20 1.79
N THR A 20 -9.62 14.57 2.96
CA THR A 20 -8.62 13.74 3.67
C THR A 20 -9.19 12.38 4.07
N ALA A 21 -10.43 12.34 4.60
CA ALA A 21 -11.08 11.08 4.97
C ALA A 21 -11.34 10.20 3.75
N THR A 22 -11.82 10.76 2.65
CA THR A 22 -12.04 10.04 1.38
C THR A 22 -10.73 9.53 0.81
N SER A 23 -9.69 10.36 0.78
CA SER A 23 -8.35 9.98 0.34
C SER A 23 -7.78 8.83 1.17
N ALA A 24 -7.96 8.85 2.49
CA ALA A 24 -7.50 7.79 3.38
C ALA A 24 -8.27 6.47 3.15
N VAL A 25 -9.60 6.51 3.04
CA VAL A 25 -10.43 5.31 2.82
C VAL A 25 -10.27 4.75 1.41
N CYS A 26 -10.17 5.61 0.39
CA CYS A 26 -9.94 5.19 -0.99
C CYS A 26 -8.47 4.85 -1.26
N VAL A 27 -7.58 5.04 -0.27
CA VAL A 27 -6.15 4.72 -0.38
C VAL A 27 -5.50 5.46 -1.55
N THR A 28 -5.84 6.74 -1.73
CA THR A 28 -5.34 7.58 -2.84
C THR A 28 -4.04 8.30 -2.52
N GLY A 29 -3.81 8.66 -1.25
CA GLY A 29 -2.60 9.35 -0.81
C GLY A 29 -2.53 10.85 -1.14
N LEU A 30 -3.60 11.42 -1.68
CA LEU A 30 -3.67 12.85 -1.93
C LEU A 30 -3.98 13.60 -0.62
N VAL A 31 -3.25 14.67 -0.36
CA VAL A 31 -3.39 15.47 0.86
C VAL A 31 -3.56 16.96 0.52
N VAL A 32 -4.51 17.61 1.20
CA VAL A 32 -4.66 19.08 1.14
C VAL A 32 -3.74 19.73 2.16
N ASN A 33 -3.67 19.15 3.35
CA ASN A 33 -2.83 19.60 4.45
C ASN A 33 -1.78 18.51 4.74
N ASP A 34 -0.54 18.93 4.97
CA ASP A 34 0.53 17.99 5.33
C ASP A 34 0.17 17.19 6.58
N THR A 35 0.28 15.85 6.47
CA THR A 35 -0.20 14.95 7.52
C THR A 35 0.61 15.08 8.82
N ALA A 36 1.90 15.36 8.70
CA ALA A 36 2.80 15.46 9.84
C ALA A 36 2.64 16.76 10.62
N THR A 37 2.42 17.87 9.92
CA THR A 37 2.44 19.21 10.53
C THR A 37 1.06 19.69 10.96
N TYR A 38 0.01 19.33 10.23
CA TYR A 38 -1.35 19.81 10.46
C TYR A 38 -2.12 18.96 11.47
N TRP A 39 -2.09 17.61 11.34
CA TRP A 39 -2.89 16.71 12.17
C TRP A 39 -2.21 16.39 13.50
N SER A 40 -2.99 16.41 14.60
CA SER A 40 -2.57 15.94 15.91
C SER A 40 -2.35 14.42 15.92
N LEU A 41 -1.79 13.87 16.99
CA LEU A 41 -1.65 12.42 17.15
C LEU A 41 -3.00 11.70 17.03
N PHE A 42 -4.07 12.29 17.55
CA PHE A 42 -5.43 11.77 17.41
C PHE A 42 -5.88 11.79 15.94
N GLY A 43 -5.69 12.92 15.22
CA GLY A 43 -6.02 13.04 13.82
C GLY A 43 -5.26 12.04 12.94
N GLN A 44 -3.95 11.89 13.19
CA GLN A 44 -3.12 10.88 12.52
C GLN A 44 -3.61 9.45 12.80
N GLY A 45 -4.04 9.15 14.04
CA GLY A 45 -4.63 7.86 14.41
C GLY A 45 -5.93 7.57 13.66
N VAL A 46 -6.80 8.57 13.50
CA VAL A 46 -8.04 8.43 12.71
C VAL A 46 -7.71 8.19 11.24
N ILE A 47 -6.77 8.93 10.66
CA ILE A 47 -6.31 8.72 9.27
C ILE A 47 -5.77 7.30 9.10
N LEU A 48 -4.95 6.83 10.04
CA LEU A 48 -4.39 5.47 10.01
C LEU A 48 -5.47 4.38 10.04
N LEU A 49 -6.50 4.56 10.89
CA LEU A 49 -7.65 3.65 10.94
C LEU A 49 -8.43 3.65 9.61
N LEU A 50 -8.64 4.82 9.01
CA LEU A 50 -9.31 4.93 7.72
C LEU A 50 -8.50 4.25 6.59
N ILE A 51 -7.17 4.41 6.58
CA ILE A 51 -6.27 3.71 5.67
C ILE A 51 -6.39 2.20 5.84
N GLN A 52 -6.39 1.71 7.08
CA GLN A 52 -6.50 0.28 7.36
C GLN A 52 -7.85 -0.30 6.89
N ILE A 53 -8.94 0.46 7.12
CA ILE A 53 -10.28 0.08 6.66
C ILE A 53 -10.34 0.04 5.12
N GLY A 54 -9.79 1.04 4.48
CA GLY A 54 -9.75 1.14 3.02
C GLY A 54 -8.88 0.07 2.37
N GLY A 55 -7.64 -0.09 2.84
CA GLY A 55 -6.68 -1.04 2.28
C GLY A 55 -7.08 -2.50 2.40
N MET A 56 -7.64 -2.91 3.54
CA MET A 56 -8.20 -4.27 3.68
C MET A 56 -9.56 -4.44 2.99
N GLY A 57 -10.22 -3.36 2.64
CA GLY A 57 -11.58 -3.34 2.12
C GLY A 57 -12.64 -3.38 3.22
N ILE A 58 -13.64 -2.52 3.10
CA ILE A 58 -14.71 -2.32 4.09
C ILE A 58 -15.43 -3.63 4.41
N ILE A 59 -15.67 -4.48 3.40
CA ILE A 59 -16.35 -5.76 3.57
C ILE A 59 -15.52 -6.72 4.43
N THR A 60 -14.21 -6.79 4.20
CA THR A 60 -13.30 -7.65 4.97
C THR A 60 -13.31 -7.28 6.45
N ILE A 61 -13.30 -5.97 6.76
CA ILE A 61 -13.35 -5.47 8.14
C ILE A 61 -14.71 -5.70 8.77
N ALA A 62 -15.81 -5.42 8.06
CA ALA A 62 -17.16 -5.69 8.58
C ALA A 62 -17.33 -7.15 8.99
N ILE A 63 -16.75 -8.07 8.23
CA ILE A 63 -16.75 -9.49 8.53
C ILE A 63 -15.81 -9.83 9.68
N ALA A 64 -14.65 -9.20 9.74
CA ALA A 64 -13.75 -9.36 10.89
C ALA A 64 -14.48 -9.04 12.20
N ILE A 65 -15.19 -7.93 12.23
CA ILE A 65 -16.01 -7.51 13.39
C ILE A 65 -17.11 -8.54 13.66
N ALA A 66 -17.83 -9.03 12.64
CA ALA A 66 -18.87 -10.04 12.79
C ALA A 66 -18.32 -11.37 13.36
N VAL A 67 -17.14 -11.80 12.88
CA VAL A 67 -16.46 -13.02 13.38
C VAL A 67 -16.03 -12.86 14.84
N VAL A 68 -15.42 -11.71 15.18
CA VAL A 68 -14.99 -11.41 16.57
C VAL A 68 -16.20 -11.33 17.51
N SER A 69 -17.32 -10.78 17.03
CA SER A 69 -18.58 -10.68 17.79
C SER A 69 -19.33 -12.02 17.90
N GLY A 70 -18.78 -13.12 17.36
CA GLY A 70 -19.40 -14.45 17.43
C GLY A 70 -20.69 -14.63 16.61
N ARG A 71 -21.02 -13.68 15.72
CA ARG A 71 -22.24 -13.74 14.89
C ARG A 71 -22.10 -14.82 13.81
N LYS A 72 -23.18 -15.56 13.57
CA LYS A 72 -23.25 -16.53 12.47
C LYS A 72 -23.35 -15.76 11.13
N ILE A 73 -22.43 -16.06 10.21
CA ILE A 73 -22.37 -15.43 8.89
C ILE A 73 -23.27 -16.22 7.94
N GLY A 74 -24.33 -15.59 7.42
CA GLY A 74 -25.26 -16.19 6.48
C GLY A 74 -24.66 -16.41 5.08
N LEU A 75 -25.33 -17.19 4.24
CA LEU A 75 -24.86 -17.52 2.88
C LEU A 75 -24.72 -16.27 1.99
N MET A 76 -25.65 -15.34 2.07
CA MET A 76 -25.60 -14.08 1.30
C MET A 76 -24.37 -13.24 1.67
N GLN A 77 -24.08 -13.12 2.97
CA GLN A 77 -22.86 -12.43 3.42
C GLN A 77 -21.59 -13.11 2.91
N ARG A 78 -21.57 -14.45 2.86
CA ARG A 78 -20.43 -15.22 2.31
C ARG A 78 -20.24 -15.00 0.82
N SER A 79 -21.31 -14.84 0.04
CA SER A 79 -21.24 -14.50 -1.38
C SER A 79 -20.62 -13.10 -1.58
N THR A 80 -21.08 -12.10 -0.82
CA THR A 80 -20.49 -10.76 -0.85
C THR A 80 -18.99 -10.76 -0.45
N MET A 81 -18.62 -11.60 0.53
CA MET A 81 -17.20 -11.80 0.89
C MET A 81 -16.40 -12.39 -0.26
N GLN A 82 -16.94 -13.40 -0.95
CA GLN A 82 -16.28 -14.04 -2.07
C GLN A 82 -15.93 -13.01 -3.16
N GLU A 83 -16.87 -12.15 -3.50
CA GLU A 83 -16.66 -11.08 -4.48
C GLU A 83 -15.59 -10.08 -4.00
N ALA A 84 -15.67 -9.61 -2.75
CA ALA A 84 -14.75 -8.64 -2.20
C ALA A 84 -13.29 -9.10 -2.19
N ILE A 85 -13.05 -10.39 -1.92
CA ILE A 85 -11.69 -10.96 -1.87
C ILE A 85 -11.32 -11.58 -3.22
N SER A 86 -12.24 -11.58 -4.20
CA SER A 86 -12.07 -12.27 -5.50
C SER A 86 -11.76 -13.76 -5.32
N ALA A 87 -12.40 -14.41 -4.33
CA ALA A 87 -12.16 -15.82 -4.03
C ALA A 87 -12.91 -16.74 -5.01
N PRO A 88 -12.32 -17.85 -5.46
CA PRO A 88 -12.94 -18.74 -6.43
C PRO A 88 -14.15 -19.52 -5.89
N THR A 89 -14.26 -19.68 -4.56
CA THR A 89 -15.33 -20.46 -3.93
C THR A 89 -15.81 -19.82 -2.63
N VAL A 90 -17.12 -19.96 -2.33
CA VAL A 90 -17.74 -19.51 -1.07
C VAL A 90 -17.26 -20.35 0.13
N GLY A 91 -16.87 -21.61 -0.12
CA GLY A 91 -16.41 -22.53 0.91
C GLY A 91 -15.13 -22.05 1.59
N GLY A 92 -15.11 -22.05 2.93
CA GLY A 92 -13.93 -21.67 3.71
C GLY A 92 -13.59 -20.17 3.72
N ILE A 93 -14.47 -19.30 3.21
CA ILE A 93 -14.24 -17.86 3.07
C ILE A 93 -13.90 -17.21 4.42
N VAL A 94 -14.56 -17.56 5.49
CA VAL A 94 -14.30 -17.04 6.84
C VAL A 94 -12.87 -17.35 7.30
N ARG A 95 -12.40 -18.59 7.04
CA ARG A 95 -11.01 -18.98 7.37
C ARG A 95 -10.00 -18.21 6.53
N ARG A 96 -10.30 -17.95 5.25
CA ARG A 96 -9.45 -17.12 4.38
C ARG A 96 -9.41 -15.69 4.87
N THR A 97 -10.54 -15.08 5.26
CA THR A 97 -10.57 -13.72 5.82
C THR A 97 -9.75 -13.62 7.10
N GLN A 98 -9.86 -14.59 8.02
CA GLN A 98 -9.02 -14.62 9.22
C GLN A 98 -7.53 -14.74 8.87
N PHE A 99 -7.18 -15.53 7.86
CA PHE A 99 -5.81 -15.61 7.36
C PHE A 99 -5.32 -14.27 6.82
N ILE A 100 -6.13 -13.58 6.00
CA ILE A 100 -5.80 -12.26 5.45
C ILE A 100 -5.50 -11.29 6.59
N ILE A 101 -6.39 -11.14 7.55
CA ILE A 101 -6.24 -10.20 8.68
C ILE A 101 -4.96 -10.52 9.48
N ARG A 102 -4.73 -11.78 9.84
CA ARG A 102 -3.54 -12.17 10.60
C ARG A 102 -2.26 -11.91 9.83
N THR A 103 -2.24 -12.21 8.53
CA THR A 103 -1.07 -12.01 7.67
C THR A 103 -0.79 -10.53 7.46
N THR A 104 -1.82 -9.70 7.25
CA THR A 104 -1.71 -8.24 7.14
C THR A 104 -1.07 -7.66 8.40
N ILE A 105 -1.66 -7.92 9.56
CA ILE A 105 -1.14 -7.40 10.85
C ILE A 105 0.31 -7.87 11.09
N LEU A 106 0.62 -9.12 10.77
CA LEU A 106 1.98 -9.65 10.94
C LEU A 106 2.99 -8.92 10.06
N ILE A 107 2.66 -8.70 8.78
CA ILE A 107 3.55 -8.00 7.85
C ILE A 107 3.74 -6.53 8.26
N GLU A 108 2.66 -5.87 8.67
CA GLU A 108 2.70 -4.49 9.15
C GLU A 108 3.56 -4.35 10.41
N ILE A 109 3.45 -5.28 11.37
CA ILE A 109 4.31 -5.30 12.56
C ILE A 109 5.77 -5.53 12.18
N ILE A 110 6.06 -6.50 11.30
CA ILE A 110 7.43 -6.76 10.83
C ILE A 110 8.00 -5.50 10.15
N GLY A 111 7.24 -4.87 9.26
CA GLY A 111 7.64 -3.63 8.62
C GLY A 111 7.93 -2.51 9.61
N ALA A 112 7.05 -2.32 10.60
CA ALA A 112 7.26 -1.32 11.65
C ALA A 112 8.52 -1.60 12.49
N VAL A 113 8.77 -2.86 12.86
CA VAL A 113 9.99 -3.26 13.59
C VAL A 113 11.26 -3.01 12.77
N LEU A 114 11.23 -3.26 11.46
CA LEU A 114 12.37 -3.01 10.58
C LEU A 114 12.64 -1.52 10.34
N LEU A 115 11.59 -0.68 10.33
CA LEU A 115 11.71 0.78 10.21
C LEU A 115 12.11 1.46 11.52
N ALA A 116 11.76 0.87 12.67
CA ALA A 116 11.95 1.46 14.00
C ALA A 116 13.41 1.89 14.30
N PRO A 117 14.47 1.13 13.97
CA PRO A 117 15.84 1.56 14.25
C PRO A 117 16.21 2.90 13.59
N VAL A 118 15.73 3.16 12.38
CA VAL A 118 16.01 4.39 11.65
C VAL A 118 15.19 5.54 12.21
N PHE A 119 13.88 5.37 12.35
CA PHE A 119 13.00 6.45 12.81
C PHE A 119 13.15 6.77 14.30
N CYS A 120 13.45 5.77 15.16
CA CYS A 120 13.75 6.03 16.56
C CYS A 120 15.06 6.81 16.75
N ARG A 121 16.05 6.58 15.90
CA ARG A 121 17.30 7.35 15.90
C ARG A 121 17.05 8.81 15.51
N ASP A 122 16.18 9.06 14.50
CA ASP A 122 15.99 10.39 13.91
C ASP A 122 14.98 11.25 14.68
N PHE A 123 13.94 10.64 15.28
CA PHE A 123 12.81 11.35 15.91
C PHE A 123 12.64 11.04 17.40
N GLY A 124 13.52 10.21 17.98
CA GLY A 124 13.40 9.73 19.34
C GLY A 124 12.45 8.52 19.47
N PHE A 125 12.55 7.81 20.60
CA PHE A 125 11.95 6.50 20.80
C PHE A 125 10.43 6.46 20.55
N TRP A 126 9.63 7.29 21.25
CA TRP A 126 8.18 7.26 21.17
C TRP A 126 7.63 7.72 19.80
N LYS A 127 8.19 8.82 19.28
CA LYS A 127 7.80 9.32 17.95
C LYS A 127 8.26 8.36 16.84
N GLY A 128 9.46 7.80 16.99
CA GLY A 128 10.02 6.86 16.05
C GLY A 128 9.18 5.58 15.91
N ILE A 129 8.68 5.02 17.03
CA ILE A 129 7.76 3.87 16.99
C ILE A 129 6.46 4.24 16.27
N TRP A 130 5.87 5.40 16.59
CA TRP A 130 4.64 5.85 15.93
C TRP A 130 4.83 6.02 14.42
N TYR A 131 5.93 6.65 14.01
CA TYR A 131 6.26 6.85 12.61
C TYR A 131 6.51 5.52 11.88
N SER A 132 7.20 4.60 12.52
CA SER A 132 7.44 3.26 11.97
C SER A 132 6.13 2.51 11.73
N LEU A 133 5.23 2.54 12.71
CA LEU A 133 3.92 1.91 12.58
C LEU A 133 3.08 2.55 11.49
N PHE A 134 3.03 3.90 11.48
CA PHE A 134 2.25 4.65 10.51
C PHE A 134 2.73 4.38 9.07
N HIS A 135 4.04 4.47 8.82
CA HIS A 135 4.60 4.23 7.49
C HIS A 135 4.48 2.77 7.06
N SER A 136 4.60 1.82 7.99
CA SER A 136 4.42 0.41 7.67
C SER A 136 3.00 0.11 7.20
N ILE A 137 1.99 0.59 7.91
CA ILE A 137 0.58 0.42 7.55
C ILE A 137 0.27 1.16 6.25
N SER A 138 0.70 2.43 6.15
CA SER A 138 0.48 3.24 4.94
C SER A 138 1.12 2.61 3.70
N ALA A 139 2.32 2.04 3.82
CA ALA A 139 3.02 1.39 2.72
C ALA A 139 2.38 0.05 2.34
N PHE A 140 2.01 -0.79 3.30
CA PHE A 140 1.34 -2.06 3.02
C PHE A 140 -0.05 -1.86 2.41
N CYS A 141 -0.79 -0.86 2.89
CA CYS A 141 -2.08 -0.48 2.31
C CYS A 141 -1.96 0.29 0.98
N ASN A 142 -0.75 0.62 0.52
CA ASN A 142 -0.49 1.46 -0.66
C ASN A 142 -1.17 2.84 -0.57
N ALA A 143 -1.17 3.47 0.61
CA ALA A 143 -1.93 4.69 0.87
C ALA A 143 -1.15 5.98 0.61
N GLY A 144 0.19 5.94 0.68
CA GLY A 144 1.05 7.09 0.37
C GLY A 144 1.04 8.23 1.39
N PHE A 145 0.34 8.08 2.51
CA PHE A 145 0.41 9.05 3.60
C PHE A 145 1.72 8.88 4.37
N ASP A 146 2.39 9.98 4.68
CA ASP A 146 3.64 10.02 5.43
C ASP A 146 3.60 11.03 6.58
N LEU A 147 4.56 10.92 7.49
CA LEU A 147 4.75 11.81 8.64
C LEU A 147 6.12 12.52 8.62
N ILE A 148 6.81 12.54 7.48
CA ILE A 148 8.15 13.12 7.34
C ILE A 148 8.10 14.63 7.09
N GLY A 149 6.95 15.18 6.72
CA GLY A 149 6.71 16.60 6.46
C GLY A 149 7.14 17.57 7.58
N ILE A 150 7.58 17.08 8.75
CA ILE A 150 8.18 17.89 9.80
C ILE A 150 9.49 18.56 9.35
N ARG A 151 10.26 17.90 8.47
CA ARG A 151 11.52 18.46 7.93
C ARG A 151 11.22 19.51 6.85
N THR A 152 10.47 19.10 5.86
CA THR A 152 9.98 19.93 4.76
C THR A 152 8.55 19.49 4.44
N PRO A 153 7.55 20.39 4.51
CA PRO A 153 6.16 20.05 4.19
C PRO A 153 6.04 19.41 2.80
N PHE A 154 5.22 18.40 2.67
CA PHE A 154 4.95 17.66 1.43
C PHE A 154 6.17 16.98 0.77
N SER A 155 7.28 16.80 1.51
CA SER A 155 8.51 16.21 0.95
C SER A 155 8.48 14.68 0.82
N SER A 156 7.49 14.02 1.39
CA SER A 156 7.41 12.55 1.46
C SER A 156 8.72 11.92 1.99
N LEU A 157 9.27 10.92 1.34
CA LEU A 157 10.49 10.20 1.77
C LEU A 157 11.77 10.72 1.09
N THR A 158 11.76 11.91 0.49
CA THR A 158 12.96 12.46 -0.20
C THR A 158 14.18 12.55 0.70
N SER A 159 13.99 12.85 2.00
CA SER A 159 15.09 12.86 2.98
C SER A 159 15.73 11.49 3.23
N TYR A 160 15.12 10.41 2.78
CA TYR A 160 15.55 9.03 2.96
C TYR A 160 15.94 8.35 1.63
N SER A 161 16.15 9.14 0.55
CA SER A 161 16.55 8.63 -0.78
C SER A 161 17.76 7.69 -0.73
N VAL A 162 18.73 7.99 0.14
CA VAL A 162 19.99 7.23 0.31
C VAL A 162 19.90 6.14 1.39
N GLN A 163 18.83 6.08 2.17
CA GLN A 163 18.71 5.14 3.29
C GLN A 163 18.20 3.76 2.83
N PRO A 164 19.09 2.73 2.74
CA PRO A 164 18.75 1.44 2.12
C PRO A 164 17.64 0.71 2.88
N ILE A 165 17.63 0.77 4.21
CA ILE A 165 16.65 0.07 5.06
C ILE A 165 15.26 0.62 4.80
N VAL A 166 15.09 1.95 4.82
CA VAL A 166 13.78 2.59 4.62
C VAL A 166 13.25 2.28 3.22
N ASN A 167 14.09 2.49 2.19
CA ASN A 167 13.72 2.21 0.80
C ASN A 167 13.33 0.76 0.59
N LEU A 168 14.15 -0.18 1.05
CA LEU A 168 13.90 -1.62 0.86
C LEU A 168 12.62 -2.06 1.60
N VAL A 169 12.45 -1.67 2.86
CA VAL A 169 11.29 -2.08 3.66
C VAL A 169 10.00 -1.52 3.08
N ILE A 170 9.97 -0.24 2.71
CA ILE A 170 8.77 0.39 2.13
C ILE A 170 8.45 -0.23 0.77
N MET A 171 9.41 -0.42 -0.12
CA MET A 171 9.19 -1.11 -1.40
C MET A 171 8.64 -2.53 -1.21
N MET A 172 9.21 -3.29 -0.27
CA MET A 172 8.73 -4.64 0.04
C MET A 172 7.30 -4.64 0.57
N LEU A 173 6.94 -3.68 1.43
CA LEU A 173 5.57 -3.53 1.94
C LEU A 173 4.58 -3.19 0.82
N ILE A 174 4.94 -2.26 -0.07
CA ILE A 174 4.14 -1.88 -1.25
C ILE A 174 3.91 -3.10 -2.16
N ILE A 175 4.97 -3.84 -2.48
CA ILE A 175 4.88 -5.05 -3.31
C ILE A 175 4.02 -6.09 -2.60
N ALA A 176 4.25 -6.31 -1.31
CA ALA A 176 3.49 -7.26 -0.50
C ALA A 176 1.99 -6.95 -0.50
N GLY A 177 1.60 -5.70 -0.30
CA GLY A 177 0.21 -5.25 -0.40
C GLY A 177 -0.37 -5.43 -1.80
N GLY A 178 0.42 -5.13 -2.84
CA GLY A 178 -0.01 -5.12 -4.25
C GLY A 178 -0.15 -6.49 -4.91
N ILE A 179 0.51 -7.56 -4.42
CA ILE A 179 0.44 -8.90 -5.05
C ILE A 179 -0.85 -9.68 -4.77
N GLY A 180 -1.65 -9.23 -3.81
CA GLY A 180 -2.97 -9.80 -3.49
C GLY A 180 -2.97 -10.98 -2.53
N PHE A 181 -4.08 -11.09 -1.79
CA PHE A 181 -4.22 -12.03 -0.69
C PHE A 181 -4.25 -13.50 -1.12
N LEU A 182 -4.78 -13.78 -2.32
CA LEU A 182 -4.79 -15.14 -2.88
C LEU A 182 -3.37 -15.64 -3.21
N THR A 183 -2.50 -14.74 -3.64
CA THR A 183 -1.08 -15.06 -3.87
C THR A 183 -0.37 -15.37 -2.55
N TRP A 184 -0.71 -14.68 -1.45
CA TRP A 184 -0.23 -15.03 -0.12
C TRP A 184 -0.69 -16.42 0.35
N GLU A 185 -1.94 -16.81 0.01
CA GLU A 185 -2.43 -18.16 0.28
C GLU A 185 -1.60 -19.21 -0.46
N ASP A 186 -1.24 -18.96 -1.72
CA ASP A 186 -0.38 -19.86 -2.50
C ASP A 186 1.05 -19.95 -1.94
N ILE A 187 1.64 -18.81 -1.55
CA ILE A 187 2.95 -18.79 -0.89
C ILE A 187 2.94 -19.63 0.38
N LYS A 188 1.91 -19.48 1.22
CA LYS A 188 1.78 -20.26 2.45
C LYS A 188 1.65 -21.76 2.21
N ASN A 189 0.80 -22.14 1.23
CA ASN A 189 0.46 -23.54 0.97
C ASN A 189 1.58 -24.28 0.23
N HIS A 190 2.26 -23.64 -0.71
CA HIS A 190 3.22 -24.29 -1.60
C HIS A 190 4.67 -23.85 -1.37
N LYS A 191 4.91 -22.85 -0.51
CA LYS A 191 6.26 -22.32 -0.18
C LYS A 191 7.10 -22.08 -1.46
N TRP A 192 8.24 -22.77 -1.60
CA TRP A 192 9.17 -22.65 -2.72
C TRP A 192 8.78 -23.43 -3.99
N HIS A 193 7.66 -24.16 -3.97
CA HIS A 193 7.25 -24.98 -5.11
C HIS A 193 6.43 -24.18 -6.14
N PHE A 194 7.06 -23.26 -6.87
CA PHE A 194 6.42 -22.41 -7.89
C PHE A 194 5.58 -23.18 -8.92
N LYS A 195 5.96 -24.43 -9.26
CA LYS A 195 5.18 -25.25 -10.21
C LYS A 195 3.76 -25.52 -9.74
N LYS A 196 3.53 -25.58 -8.42
CA LYS A 196 2.22 -25.85 -7.80
C LYS A 196 1.36 -24.61 -7.59
N TYR A 197 1.89 -23.40 -7.85
CA TYR A 197 1.14 -22.17 -7.72
C TYR A 197 0.04 -22.09 -8.77
N ARG A 198 -1.06 -21.43 -8.42
CA ARG A 198 -2.13 -21.11 -9.37
C ARG A 198 -1.56 -20.29 -10.53
N MET A 199 -2.12 -20.48 -11.73
CA MET A 199 -1.67 -19.73 -12.90
C MET A 199 -1.72 -18.21 -12.68
N GLN A 200 -2.78 -17.73 -12.04
CA GLN A 200 -2.93 -16.31 -11.66
C GLN A 200 -1.75 -15.80 -10.83
N SER A 201 -1.33 -16.54 -9.79
CA SER A 201 -0.19 -16.13 -8.96
C SER A 201 1.13 -16.08 -9.73
N LYS A 202 1.35 -17.04 -10.65
CA LYS A 202 2.54 -17.04 -11.52
C LYS A 202 2.60 -15.81 -12.42
N VAL A 203 1.46 -15.46 -13.04
CA VAL A 203 1.37 -14.28 -13.90
C VAL A 203 1.56 -13.00 -13.08
N ILE A 204 0.97 -12.92 -11.88
CA ILE A 204 1.16 -11.76 -10.98
C ILE A 204 2.64 -11.56 -10.66
N PHE A 205 3.39 -12.61 -10.33
CA PHE A 205 4.82 -12.49 -10.05
C PHE A 205 5.61 -12.06 -11.30
N MET A 206 5.32 -12.65 -12.45
CA MET A 206 6.00 -12.30 -13.71
C MET A 206 5.74 -10.84 -14.09
N VAL A 207 4.46 -10.42 -14.13
CA VAL A 207 4.09 -9.05 -14.50
C VAL A 207 4.63 -8.06 -13.46
N THR A 208 4.55 -8.36 -12.18
CA THR A 208 5.12 -7.50 -11.13
C THR A 208 6.63 -7.33 -11.32
N GLY A 209 7.34 -8.41 -11.61
CA GLY A 209 8.78 -8.35 -11.92
C GLY A 209 9.09 -7.46 -13.12
N ILE A 210 8.39 -7.65 -14.24
CA ILE A 210 8.58 -6.84 -15.46
C ILE A 210 8.30 -5.35 -15.18
N LEU A 211 7.18 -5.05 -14.49
CA LEU A 211 6.76 -3.68 -14.18
C LEU A 211 7.69 -2.99 -13.16
N ILE A 212 8.49 -3.72 -12.41
CA ILE A 212 9.50 -3.16 -11.52
C ILE A 212 10.83 -2.99 -12.25
N PHE A 213 11.34 -4.06 -12.86
CA PHE A 213 12.70 -4.05 -13.41
C PHE A 213 12.84 -3.22 -14.68
N LEU A 214 11.87 -3.27 -15.59
CA LEU A 214 11.97 -2.55 -16.86
C LEU A 214 11.91 -1.02 -16.67
N PRO A 215 10.96 -0.45 -15.92
CA PRO A 215 10.98 0.99 -15.62
C PRO A 215 12.18 1.39 -14.74
N ALA A 216 12.62 0.54 -13.79
CA ALA A 216 13.79 0.84 -12.98
C ALA A 216 15.05 0.99 -13.83
N LEU A 217 15.24 0.14 -14.85
CA LEU A 217 16.34 0.28 -15.80
C LEU A 217 16.24 1.60 -16.59
N TYR A 218 15.04 1.96 -17.05
CA TYR A 218 14.84 3.24 -17.72
C TYR A 218 15.21 4.42 -16.82
N PHE A 219 14.67 4.49 -15.60
CA PHE A 219 14.99 5.55 -14.64
C PHE A 219 16.48 5.57 -14.30
N PHE A 220 17.10 4.41 -14.15
CA PHE A 220 18.52 4.29 -13.85
C PHE A 220 19.40 4.86 -14.97
N TYR A 221 19.13 4.58 -16.22
CA TYR A 221 20.03 5.00 -17.30
C TYR A 221 19.72 6.40 -17.84
N PHE A 222 18.45 6.82 -17.85
CA PHE A 222 18.05 8.05 -18.52
C PHE A 222 17.69 9.19 -17.57
N GLU A 223 16.92 8.94 -16.50
CA GLU A 223 16.42 10.01 -15.63
C GLU A 223 17.43 10.41 -14.55
N PHE A 224 17.96 9.44 -13.83
CA PHE A 224 18.83 9.69 -12.69
C PHE A 224 20.32 9.53 -13.03
N SER A 225 20.71 9.75 -14.30
CA SER A 225 22.10 9.63 -14.74
C SER A 225 23.08 10.56 -13.99
N ASN A 226 22.61 11.71 -13.54
CA ASN A 226 23.39 12.72 -12.83
C ASN A 226 23.50 12.50 -11.32
N VAL A 227 22.80 11.48 -10.77
CA VAL A 227 22.80 11.18 -9.33
C VAL A 227 23.92 10.18 -9.02
N PRO A 228 24.56 10.25 -7.83
CA PRO A 228 25.57 9.28 -7.40
C PRO A 228 25.06 7.84 -7.48
N LEU A 229 25.92 6.89 -7.86
CA LEU A 229 25.55 5.51 -8.17
C LEU A 229 24.74 4.82 -7.05
N THR A 230 25.13 5.03 -5.81
CA THR A 230 24.47 4.45 -4.63
C THR A 230 23.02 4.94 -4.46
N GLU A 231 22.80 6.24 -4.60
CA GLU A 231 21.48 6.85 -4.53
C GLU A 231 20.64 6.51 -5.76
N ARG A 232 21.26 6.56 -6.94
CA ARG A 232 20.65 6.27 -8.23
C ARG A 232 19.96 4.90 -8.27
N VAL A 233 20.58 3.86 -7.72
CA VAL A 233 19.98 2.52 -7.64
C VAL A 233 18.69 2.54 -6.81
N TRP A 234 18.73 3.15 -5.62
CA TRP A 234 17.58 3.17 -4.72
C TRP A 234 16.43 4.01 -5.27
N VAL A 235 16.74 5.20 -5.78
CA VAL A 235 15.72 6.11 -6.34
C VAL A 235 15.08 5.48 -7.59
N SER A 236 15.85 4.88 -8.49
CA SER A 236 15.31 4.24 -9.70
C SER A 236 14.40 3.06 -9.37
N LEU A 237 14.81 2.20 -8.44
CA LEU A 237 13.97 1.09 -7.97
C LEU A 237 12.71 1.60 -7.27
N PHE A 238 12.84 2.58 -6.39
CA PHE A 238 11.71 3.14 -5.66
C PHE A 238 10.69 3.79 -6.60
N GLN A 239 11.15 4.58 -7.58
CA GLN A 239 10.28 5.24 -8.56
C GLN A 239 9.64 4.27 -9.56
N SER A 240 10.12 3.03 -9.67
CA SER A 240 9.41 2.00 -10.44
C SER A 240 8.33 1.28 -9.63
N VAL A 241 8.50 1.20 -8.30
CA VAL A 241 7.56 0.51 -7.40
C VAL A 241 6.41 1.42 -6.98
N THR A 242 6.69 2.66 -6.61
CA THR A 242 5.72 3.59 -6.01
C THR A 242 4.55 3.98 -6.92
N PRO A 243 4.68 4.15 -8.26
CA PRO A 243 3.55 4.52 -9.12
C PRO A 243 2.45 3.47 -9.16
N ARG A 244 2.77 2.24 -8.76
CA ARG A 244 1.77 1.17 -8.64
C ARG A 244 0.85 1.36 -7.43
N THR A 245 0.26 2.58 -7.37
CA THR A 245 -0.74 3.02 -6.40
C THR A 245 -0.25 3.22 -4.96
N ALA A 246 1.07 3.36 -4.72
CA ALA A 246 1.60 3.57 -3.38
C ALA A 246 1.71 5.05 -2.97
N GLY A 247 2.14 5.92 -3.87
CA GLY A 247 2.13 7.38 -3.67
C GLY A 247 3.30 7.97 -2.88
N PHE A 248 4.23 7.18 -2.35
CA PHE A 248 5.44 7.70 -1.70
C PHE A 248 6.46 8.19 -2.73
N ASN A 249 7.20 9.25 -2.42
CA ASN A 249 8.23 9.80 -3.27
C ASN A 249 9.58 9.89 -2.57
N THR A 250 10.65 9.48 -3.28
CA THR A 250 12.05 9.63 -2.85
C THR A 250 12.84 10.57 -3.76
N ALA A 251 12.22 11.05 -4.84
CA ALA A 251 12.77 12.04 -5.76
C ALA A 251 11.74 13.12 -6.09
N ASP A 252 12.23 14.26 -6.56
CA ASP A 252 11.36 15.32 -7.07
C ASP A 252 10.86 14.94 -8.47
N LEU A 253 9.57 14.68 -8.60
CA LEU A 253 8.93 14.29 -9.87
C LEU A 253 8.85 15.44 -10.88
N THR A 254 8.98 16.68 -10.44
CA THR A 254 8.93 17.86 -11.33
C THR A 254 10.17 17.98 -12.20
N LEU A 255 11.27 17.33 -11.79
CA LEU A 255 12.55 17.33 -12.50
C LEU A 255 12.66 16.23 -13.56
N LEU A 256 11.67 15.34 -13.64
CA LEU A 256 11.66 14.26 -14.62
C LEU A 256 11.40 14.77 -16.04
N SER A 257 11.99 14.07 -17.02
CA SER A 257 11.70 14.33 -18.42
C SER A 257 10.23 14.03 -18.76
N GLU A 258 9.74 14.57 -19.85
CA GLU A 258 8.37 14.29 -20.35
C GLU A 258 8.13 12.79 -20.54
N VAL A 259 9.13 12.05 -21.03
CA VAL A 259 9.06 10.60 -21.18
C VAL A 259 8.99 9.89 -19.83
N GLY A 260 9.77 10.33 -18.85
CA GLY A 260 9.73 9.80 -17.49
C GLY A 260 8.38 10.05 -16.82
N GLN A 261 7.81 11.24 -16.97
CA GLN A 261 6.47 11.56 -16.47
C GLN A 261 5.40 10.70 -17.14
N MET A 262 5.45 10.53 -18.48
CA MET A 262 4.53 9.67 -19.22
C MET A 262 4.63 8.21 -18.76
N LEU A 263 5.83 7.70 -18.51
CA LEU A 263 6.05 6.36 -18.00
C LEU A 263 5.44 6.17 -16.60
N ILE A 264 5.60 7.16 -15.70
CA ILE A 264 4.96 7.13 -14.37
C ILE A 264 3.43 7.09 -14.50
N ILE A 265 2.85 7.93 -15.38
CA ILE A 265 1.39 7.95 -15.63
C ILE A 265 0.92 6.58 -16.10
N MET A 266 1.63 5.94 -17.04
CA MET A 266 1.31 4.59 -17.51
C MET A 266 1.39 3.56 -16.38
N LEU A 267 2.40 3.64 -15.51
CA LEU A 267 2.52 2.75 -14.35
C LEU A 267 1.40 2.96 -13.32
N MET A 268 0.93 4.21 -13.14
CA MET A 268 -0.21 4.52 -12.26
C MET A 268 -1.52 3.91 -12.76
N LEU A 269 -1.71 3.80 -14.07
CA LEU A 269 -2.89 3.13 -14.63
C LEU A 269 -2.89 1.62 -14.34
N ILE A 270 -1.70 1.01 -14.30
CA ILE A 270 -1.54 -0.42 -14.02
C ILE A 270 -1.51 -0.63 -12.51
N GLY A 271 -2.65 -0.83 -11.90
CA GLY A 271 -2.81 -1.07 -10.48
C GLY A 271 -2.28 -2.43 -10.00
N GLY A 272 -2.62 -2.79 -8.77
CA GLY A 272 -2.27 -4.07 -8.17
C GLY A 272 -3.12 -5.24 -8.66
N SER A 273 -2.87 -6.43 -8.12
CA SER A 273 -3.59 -7.64 -8.44
C SER A 273 -5.01 -7.67 -7.83
N PRO A 274 -5.93 -8.51 -8.36
CA PRO A 274 -7.23 -8.74 -7.72
C PRO A 274 -7.08 -9.20 -6.28
N GLY A 275 -7.93 -8.68 -5.37
CA GLY A 275 -7.84 -8.99 -3.95
C GLY A 275 -6.54 -8.49 -3.29
N SER A 276 -6.03 -7.35 -3.72
CA SER A 276 -4.89 -6.64 -3.12
C SER A 276 -5.35 -5.34 -2.44
N THR A 277 -4.47 -4.76 -1.62
CA THR A 277 -4.68 -3.44 -1.00
C THR A 277 -4.55 -2.29 -2.01
N ALA A 278 -3.87 -2.52 -3.15
CA ALA A 278 -3.64 -1.52 -4.18
C ALA A 278 -4.92 -1.07 -4.88
N GLY A 279 -4.98 0.20 -5.27
CA GLY A 279 -6.02 0.79 -6.11
C GLY A 279 -5.79 0.54 -7.61
N GLY A 280 -6.27 1.47 -8.43
CA GLY A 280 -6.09 1.46 -9.89
C GLY A 280 -6.85 0.37 -10.64
N MET A 281 -6.60 0.25 -11.95
CA MET A 281 -7.16 -0.83 -12.76
C MET A 281 -6.49 -2.15 -12.39
N LYS A 282 -7.25 -3.03 -11.74
CA LYS A 282 -6.74 -4.33 -11.29
C LYS A 282 -6.39 -5.20 -12.48
N LEU A 283 -5.23 -5.86 -12.42
CA LEU A 283 -4.81 -6.90 -13.37
C LEU A 283 -5.77 -8.11 -13.27
N SER A 284 -6.98 -7.94 -13.79
CA SER A 284 -8.00 -9.00 -13.79
C SER A 284 -7.77 -9.94 -14.94
N LEU A 285 -6.99 -10.99 -14.72
CA LEU A 285 -6.81 -12.10 -15.66
C LEU A 285 -7.99 -13.06 -15.66
N ILE A 286 -8.97 -12.90 -14.76
CA ILE A 286 -10.14 -13.80 -14.67
C ILE A 286 -10.96 -13.75 -15.95
N HIS A 287 -11.08 -12.59 -16.58
CA HIS A 287 -11.78 -12.47 -17.87
C HIS A 287 -11.03 -13.04 -19.07
N ILE A 288 -9.74 -13.31 -18.94
CA ILE A 288 -8.91 -13.91 -20.00
C ILE A 288 -8.85 -15.43 -19.85
N SER A 289 -9.01 -15.96 -18.65
CA SER A 289 -8.83 -17.38 -18.34
C SER A 289 -10.12 -18.19 -18.18
N GLU A 290 -11.29 -17.58 -18.18
CA GLU A 290 -12.54 -18.31 -18.34
C GLU A 290 -12.85 -18.47 -19.82
N PRO A 291 -12.64 -19.68 -20.42
CA PRO A 291 -13.34 -19.98 -21.65
C PRO A 291 -14.83 -19.89 -21.31
N THR A 292 -15.57 -19.04 -22.04
CA THR A 292 -17.03 -19.03 -22.02
C THR A 292 -17.49 -20.48 -22.09
N ARG A 293 -17.88 -21.08 -20.96
CA ARG A 293 -18.59 -22.35 -20.98
C ARG A 293 -19.92 -22.01 -21.64
N PRO A 294 -20.23 -22.57 -22.81
CA PRO A 294 -21.59 -22.49 -23.34
C PRO A 294 -22.47 -23.20 -22.31
N TYR A 295 -23.53 -22.53 -21.91
CA TYR A 295 -24.59 -23.07 -21.08
C TYR A 295 -25.24 -24.28 -21.81
#